data_0cfe39860dc4c1167ec9e1293cdd07fc
#
_entry.id   0cfe39860dc4c1167ec9e1293cdd07fc
#
_cell.length_a   1.000
_cell.length_b   1.000
_cell.length_c   1.000
_cell.angle_alpha   90.00
_cell.angle_beta   90.00
_cell.angle_gamma   90.00
#
_symmetry.space_group_name_H-M   'P 1'
#
loop_
_entity.id
_entity.type
_entity.pdbx_description
1 polymer ?
#
loop_
_entity_poly.entity_id
_entity_poly.type
_entity_poly.pdbx_seq_one_letter_code
_entity_poly.pdbx_strand_id
1 'polypeptide(L)'
;AAPCPPMVKRQMIDWWGPVINEYYGSTEGSIVTTASAEEWLARPGTVGKQSAMVEITIVDENGAARPVGESGDIYVRNLMGSDFEYHNEPEKTEAVHLKPGVFTFGDVGYFDEDGYLYLSDRKIDMIISGGVNIYPAEIEGVLATHALVQDVAVFGIPNEEFGEEVKAAVELVPGTTVDPALAETLAAFCREHLAGYKTPKSFDFVENM
;
A
#
# COMPACT_ATOMS: atom_id res chain seq x y z
N ALA A 1 -10.78 1.37 -6.54
CA ALA A 1 -10.11 0.09 -6.77
C ALA A 1 -9.30 -0.29 -5.54
N ALA A 2 -9.01 -1.57 -5.36
CA ALA A 2 -8.19 -2.08 -4.27
C ALA A 2 -7.05 -2.94 -4.87
N PRO A 3 -5.90 -3.07 -4.20
CA PRO A 3 -4.84 -3.95 -4.65
C PRO A 3 -5.31 -5.41 -4.64
N CYS A 4 -4.95 -6.16 -5.69
CA CYS A 4 -5.18 -7.61 -5.71
C CYS A 4 -4.05 -8.30 -4.95
N PRO A 5 -4.34 -9.14 -3.95
CA PRO A 5 -3.31 -9.85 -3.20
C PRO A 5 -2.37 -10.62 -4.14
N PRO A 6 -1.04 -10.56 -3.95
CA PRO A 6 -0.06 -11.20 -4.85
C PRO A 6 -0.29 -12.69 -5.04
N MET A 7 -0.71 -13.40 -3.98
CA MET A 7 -1.02 -14.83 -4.05
C MET A 7 -2.20 -15.13 -4.97
N VAL A 8 -3.28 -14.34 -4.87
CA VAL A 8 -4.47 -14.49 -5.73
C VAL A 8 -4.10 -14.23 -7.19
N LYS A 9 -3.33 -13.17 -7.44
CA LYS A 9 -2.86 -12.85 -8.79
C LYS A 9 -1.99 -13.97 -9.37
N ARG A 10 -1.09 -14.55 -8.58
CA ARG A 10 -0.28 -15.71 -8.97
C ARG A 10 -1.15 -16.90 -9.33
N GLN A 11 -2.13 -17.27 -8.50
CA GLN A 11 -3.06 -18.37 -8.74
C GLN A 11 -3.88 -18.15 -10.01
N MET A 12 -4.33 -16.93 -10.27
CA MET A 12 -5.06 -16.61 -11.50
C MET A 12 -4.18 -16.74 -12.74
N ILE A 13 -2.91 -16.30 -12.67
CA ILE A 13 -1.95 -16.45 -13.76
C ILE A 13 -1.64 -17.96 -14.02
N ASP A 14 -1.48 -18.74 -12.96
CA ASP A 14 -1.23 -20.18 -13.08
C ASP A 14 -2.43 -20.90 -13.69
N TRP A 15 -3.66 -20.43 -13.43
CA TRP A 15 -4.89 -21.03 -13.95
C TRP A 15 -5.22 -20.61 -15.39
N TRP A 16 -5.12 -19.29 -15.69
CA TRP A 16 -5.54 -18.74 -16.99
C TRP A 16 -4.38 -18.41 -17.94
N GLY A 17 -3.14 -18.53 -17.46
CA GLY A 17 -1.97 -18.04 -18.16
C GLY A 17 -1.73 -16.54 -17.92
N PRO A 18 -0.72 -15.94 -18.56
CA PRO A 18 -0.29 -14.57 -18.32
C PRO A 18 -1.21 -13.54 -19.02
N VAL A 19 -2.50 -13.54 -18.69
CA VAL A 19 -3.53 -12.66 -19.28
C VAL A 19 -3.90 -11.47 -18.41
N ILE A 20 -3.41 -11.44 -17.15
CA ILE A 20 -3.72 -10.38 -16.21
C ILE A 20 -2.76 -9.22 -16.42
N ASN A 21 -3.28 -8.01 -16.58
CA ASN A 21 -2.50 -6.79 -16.57
C ASN A 21 -2.78 -6.00 -15.31
N GLU A 22 -1.72 -5.52 -14.67
CA GLU A 22 -1.80 -4.58 -13.55
C GLU A 22 -1.91 -3.16 -14.07
N TYR A 23 -2.65 -2.31 -13.37
CA TYR A 23 -2.58 -0.87 -13.58
C TYR A 23 -2.78 -0.14 -12.26
N TYR A 24 -2.18 1.02 -12.14
CA TYR A 24 -2.40 1.95 -11.04
C TYR A 24 -2.91 3.28 -11.58
N GLY A 25 -3.84 3.86 -10.86
CA GLY A 25 -4.47 5.13 -11.21
C GLY A 25 -5.68 5.43 -10.36
N SER A 26 -6.30 6.57 -10.63
CA SER A 26 -7.49 7.04 -9.93
C SER A 26 -8.49 7.66 -10.90
N THR A 27 -9.67 8.00 -10.38
CA THR A 27 -10.69 8.74 -11.16
C THR A 27 -10.18 10.11 -11.59
N GLU A 28 -9.38 10.76 -10.74
CA GLU A 28 -8.82 12.09 -10.95
C GLU A 28 -7.73 12.11 -12.04
N GLY A 29 -6.86 11.10 -12.06
CA GLY A 29 -5.68 11.06 -12.91
C GLY A 29 -5.69 9.98 -13.97
N SER A 30 -6.78 9.17 -14.08
CA SER A 30 -6.84 8.04 -15.00
C SER A 30 -5.77 6.98 -14.69
N ILE A 31 -5.36 6.18 -15.65
CA ILE A 31 -4.31 5.16 -15.52
C ILE A 31 -2.95 5.82 -15.68
N VAL A 32 -2.11 5.71 -14.67
CA VAL A 32 -0.77 6.33 -14.65
C VAL A 32 0.37 5.34 -14.83
N THR A 33 0.19 4.07 -14.40
CA THR A 33 1.14 2.99 -14.69
C THR A 33 0.45 1.74 -15.20
N THR A 34 1.21 0.89 -15.88
CA THR A 34 0.76 -0.45 -16.32
C THR A 34 1.89 -1.45 -16.24
N ALA A 35 1.55 -2.72 -15.94
CA ALA A 35 2.44 -3.87 -16.06
C ALA A 35 1.71 -5.05 -16.71
N SER A 36 2.39 -5.77 -17.59
CA SER A 36 1.90 -7.07 -18.07
C SER A 36 2.05 -8.15 -16.98
N ALA A 37 1.41 -9.30 -17.21
CA ALA A 37 1.56 -10.44 -16.32
C ALA A 37 3.03 -10.91 -16.22
N GLU A 38 3.77 -10.89 -17.33
CA GLU A 38 5.18 -11.28 -17.39
C GLU A 38 6.06 -10.30 -16.59
N GLU A 39 5.81 -8.99 -16.71
CA GLU A 39 6.52 -7.96 -15.95
C GLU A 39 6.23 -8.12 -14.46
N TRP A 40 4.96 -8.35 -14.10
CA TRP A 40 4.57 -8.58 -12.71
C TRP A 40 5.19 -9.87 -12.15
N LEU A 41 5.24 -10.96 -12.93
CA LEU A 41 5.88 -12.21 -12.50
C LEU A 41 7.39 -12.04 -12.25
N ALA A 42 8.05 -11.20 -13.05
CA ALA A 42 9.46 -10.89 -12.87
C ALA A 42 9.69 -9.93 -11.68
N ARG A 43 8.69 -9.12 -11.33
CA ARG A 43 8.74 -8.07 -10.27
C ARG A 43 7.47 -8.08 -9.44
N PRO A 44 7.24 -9.11 -8.59
CA PRO A 44 6.04 -9.22 -7.79
C PRO A 44 5.85 -7.97 -6.89
N GLY A 45 4.61 -7.46 -6.83
CA GLY A 45 4.26 -6.27 -6.05
C GLY A 45 4.35 -4.95 -6.84
N THR A 46 4.94 -4.92 -8.02
CA THR A 46 4.93 -3.71 -8.85
C THR A 46 3.53 -3.39 -9.38
N VAL A 47 3.24 -2.10 -9.51
CA VAL A 47 2.07 -1.58 -10.25
C VAL A 47 2.46 -1.12 -11.66
N GLY A 48 3.70 -1.40 -12.08
CA GLY A 48 4.17 -1.19 -13.45
C GLY A 48 5.00 0.06 -13.66
N LYS A 49 5.22 0.37 -14.93
CA LYS A 49 5.92 1.58 -15.37
C LYS A 49 4.97 2.71 -15.69
N GLN A 50 5.45 3.94 -15.54
CA GLN A 50 4.67 5.12 -15.91
C GLN A 50 4.31 5.11 -17.41
N SER A 51 3.09 5.52 -17.69
CA SER A 51 2.60 5.74 -19.05
C SER A 51 3.37 6.91 -19.71
N ALA A 52 3.52 6.87 -21.03
CA ALA A 52 4.12 7.97 -21.80
C ALA A 52 3.38 9.31 -21.71
N MET A 53 2.13 9.28 -21.19
CA MET A 53 1.30 10.49 -21.06
C MET A 53 1.39 11.14 -19.68
N VAL A 54 2.14 10.57 -18.76
CA VAL A 54 2.28 11.10 -17.40
C VAL A 54 3.74 11.17 -16.98
N GLU A 55 4.03 12.06 -16.05
CA GLU A 55 5.28 12.12 -15.31
C GLU A 55 4.96 11.85 -13.83
N ILE A 56 5.65 10.88 -13.23
CA ILE A 56 5.50 10.54 -11.81
C ILE A 56 6.78 10.98 -11.09
N THR A 57 6.60 11.69 -9.98
CA THR A 57 7.71 12.12 -9.11
C THR A 57 7.43 11.63 -7.69
N ILE A 58 8.42 11.01 -7.08
CA ILE A 58 8.39 10.67 -5.66
C ILE A 58 9.05 11.80 -4.89
N VAL A 59 8.36 12.34 -3.87
CA VAL A 59 8.88 13.45 -3.09
C VAL A 59 8.85 13.18 -1.60
N ASP A 60 9.70 13.88 -0.86
CA ASP A 60 9.68 13.90 0.60
C ASP A 60 8.62 14.88 1.14
N GLU A 61 8.55 15.01 2.44
CA GLU A 61 7.64 15.91 3.16
C GLU A 61 7.83 17.40 2.83
N ASN A 62 8.99 17.78 2.30
CA ASN A 62 9.32 19.15 1.88
C ASN A 62 9.07 19.38 0.37
N GLY A 63 8.60 18.36 -0.36
CA GLY A 63 8.39 18.39 -1.80
C GLY A 63 9.67 18.23 -2.63
N ALA A 64 10.79 17.81 -2.03
CA ALA A 64 12.02 17.52 -2.74
C ALA A 64 12.00 16.08 -3.30
N ALA A 65 12.53 15.91 -4.52
CA ALA A 65 12.54 14.60 -5.17
C ALA A 65 13.39 13.59 -4.40
N ARG A 66 12.85 12.38 -4.23
CA ARG A 66 13.51 11.24 -3.60
C ARG A 66 14.38 10.48 -4.60
N PRO A 67 15.52 9.93 -4.15
CA PRO A 67 16.29 8.96 -4.94
C PRO A 67 15.50 7.69 -5.25
N VAL A 68 15.91 6.98 -6.30
CA VAL A 68 15.42 5.64 -6.62
C VAL A 68 15.62 4.70 -5.42
N GLY A 69 14.61 3.88 -5.12
CA GLY A 69 14.58 2.96 -3.98
C GLY A 69 14.10 3.58 -2.66
N GLU A 70 13.93 4.90 -2.58
CA GLU A 70 13.41 5.56 -1.40
C GLU A 70 11.92 5.89 -1.54
N SER A 71 11.13 5.51 -0.53
CA SER A 71 9.70 5.80 -0.48
C SER A 71 9.42 7.28 -0.19
N GLY A 72 8.38 7.79 -0.81
CA GLY A 72 7.87 9.14 -0.60
C GLY A 72 6.48 9.31 -1.20
N ASP A 73 5.92 10.51 -1.08
CA ASP A 73 4.62 10.84 -1.65
C ASP A 73 4.67 10.78 -3.19
N ILE A 74 3.70 10.09 -3.79
CA ILE A 74 3.60 9.97 -5.25
C ILE A 74 2.84 11.17 -5.79
N TYR A 75 3.50 11.95 -6.63
CA TYR A 75 2.89 13.03 -7.40
C TYR A 75 2.88 12.72 -8.88
N VAL A 76 1.77 13.07 -9.51
CA VAL A 76 1.50 12.79 -10.92
C VAL A 76 1.28 14.11 -11.67
N ARG A 77 1.84 14.20 -12.87
CA ARG A 77 1.60 15.27 -13.83
C ARG A 77 1.12 14.68 -15.14
N ASN A 78 -0.03 15.13 -15.63
CA ASN A 78 -0.50 14.76 -16.96
C ASN A 78 0.20 15.62 -18.01
N LEU A 79 0.95 15.00 -18.92
CA LEU A 79 1.71 15.69 -19.97
C LEU A 79 0.83 16.25 -21.11
N MET A 80 -0.44 15.82 -21.17
CA MET A 80 -1.44 16.38 -22.07
C MET A 80 -2.11 17.65 -21.51
N GLY A 81 -1.72 18.08 -20.30
CA GLY A 81 -2.19 19.31 -19.66
C GLY A 81 -3.54 19.17 -18.95
N SER A 82 -4.04 17.95 -18.77
CA SER A 82 -5.24 17.73 -17.96
C SER A 82 -4.93 17.91 -16.48
N ASP A 83 -5.83 18.59 -15.80
CA ASP A 83 -5.84 18.78 -14.35
C ASP A 83 -7.26 18.56 -13.84
N PHE A 84 -7.47 18.52 -12.52
CA PHE A 84 -8.80 18.33 -11.94
C PHE A 84 -9.03 19.26 -10.75
N GLU A 85 -10.29 19.42 -10.39
CA GLU A 85 -10.72 20.07 -9.16
C GLU A 85 -11.89 19.30 -8.54
N TYR A 86 -11.95 19.27 -7.23
CA TYR A 86 -13.10 18.72 -6.50
C TYR A 86 -14.23 19.75 -6.51
N HIS A 87 -15.41 19.33 -6.96
CA HIS A 87 -16.57 20.22 -7.08
C HIS A 87 -16.97 20.85 -5.75
N ASN A 88 -16.96 22.17 -5.69
CA ASN A 88 -17.23 22.98 -4.47
C ASN A 88 -16.29 22.73 -3.29
N GLU A 89 -15.09 22.19 -3.52
CA GLU A 89 -14.11 21.83 -2.48
C GLU A 89 -12.71 22.41 -2.83
N PRO A 90 -12.54 23.73 -2.88
CA PRO A 90 -11.28 24.35 -3.29
C PRO A 90 -10.12 24.04 -2.34
N GLU A 91 -10.36 24.00 -1.03
CA GLU A 91 -9.34 23.66 -0.05
C GLU A 91 -8.83 22.22 -0.20
N LYS A 92 -9.75 21.29 -0.48
CA LYS A 92 -9.39 19.90 -0.75
C LYS A 92 -8.62 19.76 -2.06
N THR A 93 -8.99 20.56 -3.07
CA THR A 93 -8.26 20.59 -4.34
C THR A 93 -6.83 21.11 -4.12
N GLU A 94 -6.68 22.21 -3.40
CA GLU A 94 -5.35 22.77 -3.09
C GLU A 94 -4.48 21.81 -2.28
N ALA A 95 -5.06 21.09 -1.31
CA ALA A 95 -4.34 20.16 -0.45
C ALA A 95 -3.71 18.97 -1.18
N VAL A 96 -4.24 18.56 -2.35
CA VAL A 96 -3.71 17.46 -3.15
C VAL A 96 -2.78 17.92 -4.28
N HIS A 97 -2.65 19.22 -4.50
CA HIS A 97 -1.76 19.77 -5.52
C HIS A 97 -0.44 20.28 -4.92
N LEU A 98 0.68 19.75 -5.40
CA LEU A 98 2.01 20.29 -5.08
C LEU A 98 2.25 21.65 -5.77
N LYS A 99 1.75 21.76 -6.98
CA LYS A 99 1.71 22.96 -7.83
C LYS A 99 0.70 22.74 -8.95
N PRO A 100 0.28 23.77 -9.71
CA PRO A 100 -0.68 23.61 -10.81
C PRO A 100 -0.30 22.48 -11.76
N GLY A 101 -1.23 21.54 -11.99
CA GLY A 101 -1.06 20.38 -12.86
C GLY A 101 -0.19 19.25 -12.29
N VAL A 102 0.22 19.31 -11.01
CA VAL A 102 0.97 18.27 -10.32
C VAL A 102 0.28 17.91 -9.01
N PHE A 103 -0.31 16.74 -8.94
CA PHE A 103 -1.19 16.33 -7.86
C PHE A 103 -0.89 14.91 -7.37
N THR A 104 -1.40 14.58 -6.18
CA THR A 104 -1.28 13.26 -5.57
C THR A 104 -2.63 12.59 -5.42
N PHE A 105 -2.63 11.25 -5.43
CA PHE A 105 -3.78 10.42 -5.02
C PHE A 105 -3.75 10.10 -3.52
N GLY A 106 -2.71 10.58 -2.81
CA GLY A 106 -2.49 10.29 -1.40
C GLY A 106 -1.76 8.97 -1.14
N ASP A 107 -1.14 8.41 -2.17
CA ASP A 107 -0.39 7.17 -2.07
C ASP A 107 1.10 7.45 -1.85
N VAL A 108 1.78 6.53 -1.17
CA VAL A 108 3.22 6.51 -0.92
C VAL A 108 3.84 5.35 -1.67
N GLY A 109 5.02 5.55 -2.26
CA GLY A 109 5.70 4.50 -2.99
C GLY A 109 7.10 4.89 -3.42
N TYR A 110 7.74 4.02 -4.21
CA TYR A 110 9.08 4.22 -4.72
C TYR A 110 9.25 3.60 -6.10
N PHE A 111 10.23 4.07 -6.86
CA PHE A 111 10.69 3.42 -8.07
C PHE A 111 11.88 2.51 -7.79
N ASP A 112 11.93 1.35 -8.45
CA ASP A 112 13.15 0.55 -8.53
C ASP A 112 14.13 1.11 -9.59
N GLU A 113 15.33 0.50 -9.68
CA GLU A 113 16.37 0.89 -10.63
C GLU A 113 15.97 0.73 -12.10
N ASP A 114 14.99 -0.15 -12.38
CA ASP A 114 14.44 -0.40 -13.72
C ASP A 114 13.24 0.50 -14.06
N GLY A 115 12.83 1.38 -13.14
CA GLY A 115 11.73 2.34 -13.30
C GLY A 115 10.34 1.74 -13.13
N TYR A 116 10.21 0.64 -12.39
CA TYR A 116 8.93 0.12 -11.95
C TYR A 116 8.50 0.77 -10.64
N LEU A 117 7.22 1.14 -10.55
CA LEU A 117 6.62 1.72 -9.37
C LEU A 117 6.10 0.63 -8.42
N TYR A 118 6.37 0.81 -7.14
CA TYR A 118 5.82 0.02 -6.05
C TYR A 118 5.07 0.93 -5.10
N LEU A 119 3.84 0.54 -4.73
CA LEU A 119 3.07 1.23 -3.70
C LEU A 119 3.46 0.67 -2.34
N SER A 120 3.74 1.55 -1.39
CA SER A 120 3.98 1.16 0.00
C SER A 120 2.66 1.16 0.78
N ASP A 121 1.90 2.27 0.72
CA ASP A 121 0.60 2.43 1.37
C ASP A 121 -0.08 3.75 0.97
N ARG A 122 -1.23 4.05 1.59
CA ARG A 122 -1.80 5.39 1.61
C ARG A 122 -1.21 6.21 2.74
N LYS A 123 -0.95 7.49 2.49
CA LYS A 123 -0.41 8.42 3.49
C LYS A 123 -1.32 8.54 4.72
N ILE A 124 -2.64 8.46 4.53
CA ILE A 124 -3.63 8.57 5.60
C ILE A 124 -3.64 7.36 6.52
N ASP A 125 -3.23 6.19 6.04
CA ASP A 125 -3.24 4.94 6.79
C ASP A 125 -1.89 4.64 7.46
N MET A 126 -0.87 5.45 7.16
CA MET A 126 0.47 5.30 7.70
C MET A 126 0.49 5.50 9.21
N ILE A 127 1.04 4.52 9.92
CA ILE A 127 1.21 4.53 11.38
C ILE A 127 2.55 5.19 11.72
N ILE A 128 2.56 6.16 12.63
CA ILE A 128 3.78 6.83 13.09
C ILE A 128 4.10 6.37 14.51
N SER A 129 4.98 5.38 14.63
CA SER A 129 5.38 4.81 15.92
C SER A 129 6.84 5.13 16.25
N GLY A 130 7.05 5.90 17.31
CA GLY A 130 8.40 6.30 17.75
C GLY A 130 9.19 7.09 16.67
N GLY A 131 8.49 7.84 15.81
CA GLY A 131 9.10 8.57 14.69
C GLY A 131 9.44 7.70 13.47
N VAL A 132 9.00 6.45 13.46
CA VAL A 132 9.16 5.53 12.32
C VAL A 132 7.84 5.39 11.57
N ASN A 133 7.89 5.55 10.25
CA ASN A 133 6.74 5.32 9.38
C ASN A 133 6.55 3.81 9.18
N ILE A 134 5.38 3.29 9.56
CA ILE A 134 4.98 1.90 9.40
C ILE A 134 3.79 1.87 8.45
N TYR A 135 3.87 1.04 7.44
CA TYR A 135 2.84 0.90 6.42
C TYR A 135 1.98 -0.33 6.71
N PRO A 136 0.69 -0.17 7.07
CA PRO A 136 -0.24 -1.26 7.33
C PRO A 136 -0.26 -2.35 6.27
N ALA A 137 -0.31 -1.98 5.00
CA ALA A 137 -0.39 -2.92 3.87
C ALA A 137 0.76 -3.94 3.84
N GLU A 138 1.95 -3.59 4.32
CA GLU A 138 3.07 -4.52 4.42
C GLU A 138 2.81 -5.63 5.44
N ILE A 139 2.22 -5.25 6.58
CA ILE A 139 1.89 -6.19 7.67
C ILE A 139 0.68 -7.04 7.29
N GLU A 140 -0.34 -6.43 6.71
CA GLU A 140 -1.53 -7.10 6.17
C GLU A 140 -1.14 -8.13 5.12
N GLY A 141 -0.24 -7.75 4.19
CA GLY A 141 0.27 -8.64 3.15
C GLY A 141 0.96 -9.89 3.71
N VAL A 142 1.67 -9.76 4.83
CA VAL A 142 2.28 -10.91 5.53
C VAL A 142 1.20 -11.74 6.23
N LEU A 143 0.36 -11.12 7.07
CA LEU A 143 -0.69 -11.83 7.83
C LEU A 143 -1.67 -12.57 6.93
N ALA A 144 -2.06 -11.99 5.79
CA ALA A 144 -2.95 -12.62 4.81
C ALA A 144 -2.38 -13.93 4.21
N THR A 145 -1.07 -14.19 4.32
CA THR A 145 -0.48 -15.47 3.90
C THR A 145 -0.58 -16.57 4.96
N HIS A 146 -0.97 -16.24 6.19
CA HIS A 146 -1.08 -17.21 7.26
C HIS A 146 -2.35 -18.07 7.11
N ALA A 147 -2.22 -19.40 7.25
CA ALA A 147 -3.29 -20.37 6.97
C ALA A 147 -4.57 -20.21 7.81
N LEU A 148 -4.50 -19.52 8.95
CA LEU A 148 -5.63 -19.27 9.84
C LEU A 148 -6.31 -17.91 9.61
N VAL A 149 -5.74 -17.04 8.77
CA VAL A 149 -6.25 -15.69 8.49
C VAL A 149 -7.10 -15.71 7.23
N GLN A 150 -8.34 -15.26 7.33
CA GLN A 150 -9.23 -15.06 6.20
C GLN A 150 -9.13 -13.62 5.68
N ASP A 151 -9.15 -12.64 6.59
CA ASP A 151 -8.97 -11.23 6.29
C ASP A 151 -8.27 -10.50 7.44
N VAL A 152 -7.65 -9.35 7.18
CA VAL A 152 -6.88 -8.61 8.17
C VAL A 152 -6.86 -7.12 7.84
N ALA A 153 -7.06 -6.29 8.87
CA ALA A 153 -6.81 -4.86 8.82
C ALA A 153 -5.80 -4.48 9.91
N VAL A 154 -4.81 -3.66 9.53
CA VAL A 154 -3.79 -3.16 10.44
C VAL A 154 -3.93 -1.64 10.55
N PHE A 155 -3.84 -1.10 11.75
CA PHE A 155 -3.99 0.33 12.01
C PHE A 155 -3.22 0.77 13.26
N GLY A 156 -2.97 2.09 13.35
CA GLY A 156 -2.39 2.70 14.53
C GLY A 156 -3.44 2.93 15.61
N ILE A 157 -3.06 2.67 16.85
CA ILE A 157 -3.81 3.11 18.02
C ILE A 157 -2.94 4.02 18.88
N PRO A 158 -3.52 5.00 19.62
CA PRO A 158 -2.74 5.89 20.46
C PRO A 158 -1.87 5.16 21.48
N ASN A 159 -0.61 5.57 21.59
CA ASN A 159 0.35 5.07 22.56
C ASN A 159 1.09 6.25 23.20
N GLU A 160 1.15 6.33 24.55
CA GLU A 160 1.72 7.46 25.28
C GLU A 160 3.23 7.63 25.05
N GLU A 161 3.97 6.54 24.78
CA GLU A 161 5.43 6.56 24.64
C GLU A 161 5.85 6.77 23.17
N PHE A 162 5.14 6.14 22.22
CA PHE A 162 5.53 6.10 20.81
C PHE A 162 4.62 6.94 19.90
N GLY A 163 3.60 7.62 20.43
CA GLY A 163 2.56 8.30 19.67
C GLY A 163 1.50 7.33 19.18
N GLU A 164 1.89 6.34 18.39
CA GLU A 164 1.03 5.23 17.96
C GLU A 164 1.71 3.89 18.16
N GLU A 165 0.91 2.83 18.28
CA GLU A 165 1.35 1.44 18.20
C GLU A 165 0.51 0.66 17.20
N VAL A 166 1.12 -0.38 16.64
CA VAL A 166 0.49 -1.21 15.62
C VAL A 166 -0.49 -2.18 16.25
N LYS A 167 -1.72 -2.18 15.76
CA LYS A 167 -2.78 -3.13 16.10
C LYS A 167 -3.30 -3.83 14.85
N ALA A 168 -3.66 -5.11 14.96
CA ALA A 168 -4.31 -5.86 13.90
C ALA A 168 -5.71 -6.32 14.32
N ALA A 169 -6.71 -6.11 13.46
CA ALA A 169 -7.99 -6.80 13.51
C ALA A 169 -7.93 -7.96 12.51
N VAL A 170 -8.29 -9.16 12.94
CA VAL A 170 -8.14 -10.38 12.14
C VAL A 170 -9.45 -11.14 12.09
N GLU A 171 -9.95 -11.39 10.88
CA GLU A 171 -10.97 -12.37 10.61
C GLU A 171 -10.31 -13.74 10.37
N LEU A 172 -10.73 -14.74 11.12
CA LEU A 172 -10.18 -16.08 11.03
C LEU A 172 -10.93 -16.94 10.03
N VAL A 173 -10.23 -17.89 9.43
CA VAL A 173 -10.85 -18.92 8.59
C VAL A 173 -11.96 -19.64 9.41
N PRO A 174 -13.16 -19.87 8.83
CA PRO A 174 -14.27 -20.50 9.52
C PRO A 174 -13.90 -21.82 10.20
N GLY A 175 -14.29 -21.96 11.47
CA GLY A 175 -13.98 -23.14 12.30
C GLY A 175 -12.66 -23.04 13.07
N THR A 176 -11.90 -21.97 12.93
CA THR A 176 -10.72 -21.70 13.79
C THR A 176 -11.17 -21.27 15.17
N THR A 177 -10.63 -21.91 16.21
CA THR A 177 -10.92 -21.54 17.59
C THR A 177 -9.96 -20.45 18.04
N VAL A 178 -10.48 -19.37 18.60
CA VAL A 178 -9.68 -18.34 19.26
C VAL A 178 -9.19 -18.89 20.59
N ASP A 179 -7.89 -19.09 20.72
CA ASP A 179 -7.23 -19.45 21.97
C ASP A 179 -6.25 -18.34 22.41
N PRO A 180 -5.84 -18.29 23.66
CA PRO A 180 -4.92 -17.27 24.16
C PRO A 180 -3.54 -17.25 23.49
N ALA A 181 -3.14 -18.34 22.82
CA ALA A 181 -1.84 -18.44 22.15
C ALA A 181 -1.89 -17.94 20.70
N LEU A 182 -3.09 -17.76 20.15
CA LEU A 182 -3.24 -17.40 18.72
C LEU A 182 -2.62 -16.05 18.39
N ALA A 183 -2.81 -15.04 19.26
CA ALA A 183 -2.20 -13.73 19.07
C ALA A 183 -0.67 -13.81 19.03
N GLU A 184 -0.07 -14.60 19.93
CA GLU A 184 1.39 -14.81 19.94
C GLU A 184 1.85 -15.59 18.71
N THR A 185 1.05 -16.55 18.23
CA THR A 185 1.34 -17.30 17.00
C THR A 185 1.41 -16.35 15.79
N LEU A 186 0.45 -15.45 15.64
CA LEU A 186 0.44 -14.45 14.55
C LEU A 186 1.55 -13.41 14.72
N ALA A 187 1.83 -12.98 15.95
CA ALA A 187 2.96 -12.09 16.23
C ALA A 187 4.31 -12.74 15.91
N ALA A 188 4.49 -14.03 16.25
CA ALA A 188 5.69 -14.77 15.90
C ALA A 188 5.84 -14.88 14.37
N PHE A 189 4.76 -15.19 13.67
CA PHE A 189 4.74 -15.22 12.21
C PHE A 189 5.14 -13.87 11.59
N CYS A 190 4.63 -12.75 12.11
CA CYS A 190 5.07 -11.43 11.68
C CYS A 190 6.57 -11.21 11.91
N ARG A 191 7.13 -11.60 13.08
CA ARG A 191 8.55 -11.43 13.39
C ARG A 191 9.50 -12.26 12.50
N GLU A 192 9.02 -13.35 11.93
CA GLU A 192 9.79 -14.16 10.97
C GLU A 192 9.91 -13.48 9.59
N HIS A 193 8.97 -12.59 9.24
CA HIS A 193 8.85 -12.01 7.91
C HIS A 193 9.09 -10.50 7.87
N LEU A 194 8.99 -9.82 9.02
CA LEU A 194 9.05 -8.37 9.14
C LEU A 194 10.06 -7.93 10.20
N ALA A 195 10.49 -6.67 10.11
CA ALA A 195 11.26 -6.05 11.19
C ALA A 195 10.42 -5.97 12.46
N GLY A 196 11.03 -6.22 13.63
CA GLY A 196 10.33 -6.36 14.90
C GLY A 196 9.45 -5.18 15.32
N TYR A 197 9.79 -3.94 14.91
CA TYR A 197 8.99 -2.75 15.19
C TYR A 197 7.67 -2.70 14.39
N LYS A 198 7.55 -3.48 13.30
CA LYS A 198 6.32 -3.62 12.49
C LYS A 198 5.36 -4.67 13.03
N THR A 199 5.79 -5.51 13.98
CA THR A 199 4.92 -6.55 14.56
C THR A 199 3.79 -5.90 15.35
N PRO A 200 2.51 -6.25 15.09
CA PRO A 200 1.39 -5.79 15.91
C PRO A 200 1.59 -6.09 17.39
N LYS A 201 1.31 -5.10 18.23
CA LYS A 201 1.40 -5.22 19.71
C LYS A 201 0.16 -5.87 20.28
N SER A 202 -0.97 -5.77 19.57
CA SER A 202 -2.23 -6.39 19.97
C SER A 202 -3.02 -6.86 18.75
N PHE A 203 -3.86 -7.89 18.99
CA PHE A 203 -4.74 -8.49 17.98
C PHE A 203 -6.16 -8.51 18.50
N ASP A 204 -7.12 -8.05 17.70
CA ASP A 204 -8.54 -8.27 17.90
C ASP A 204 -9.00 -9.33 16.90
N PHE A 205 -9.77 -10.31 17.35
CA PHE A 205 -10.36 -11.31 16.48
C PHE A 205 -11.84 -10.96 16.26
N VAL A 206 -12.20 -10.79 14.99
CA VAL A 206 -13.53 -10.32 14.57
C VAL A 206 -14.25 -11.39 13.75
N GLU A 207 -15.58 -11.34 13.72
CA GLU A 207 -16.41 -12.32 12.99
C GLU A 207 -16.55 -11.97 11.50
N ASN A 208 -16.49 -10.68 11.16
CA ASN A 208 -16.56 -10.18 9.77
C ASN A 208 -15.77 -8.86 9.67
N MET A 209 -15.10 -8.67 8.55
CA MET A 209 -14.47 -7.42 8.13
C MET A 209 -15.14 -6.77 6.96
#